data_697676b6985071494b11731835ea607d
#
_entry.id   697676b6985071494b11731835ea607d
#
_cell.length_a   1.000
_cell.length_b   1.000
_cell.length_c   1.000
_cell.angle_alpha   90.00
_cell.angle_beta   90.00
_cell.angle_gamma   90.00
#
_symmetry.space_group_name_H-M   'P 1'
#
loop_
_entity.id
_entity.type
_entity.pdbx_description
1 polymer ?
#
loop_
_entity_poly.entity_id
_entity_poly.type
_entity_poly.pdbx_seq_one_letter_code
_entity_poly.pdbx_strand_id
1 'polypeptide(L)'
;MSPAARLRGLKPDWLSDPKVWRTEVLAGLVVALALIPEAISFSIIAGVDPAIGLFASFTMAVVISVVGGRRAMISAATGAVALVIAPLNREHGLGYLIAAVILAGIFQVVLGALGVARLMRFIPRSVMVGFVNALAILIFMAQVPEMRNVPWAVYPLIIGGLALMVFFPKITTVVPAPLVSIVILTVITVGAAIAVPTVGDKGDLPSSLPVPGLPDVPFTLDTLTTIAPYAFAMALVGLMESLMTAKLVDEITDTHSNKTRESIGQGIANIVTGFFGGMGGCAMIGQTMINVKVSGARTRMSTFLAGAFLMVLCIVFGPVVSDIPMAALVAVMIMVSFATFDWHSVAPKTLKRMPAGEIAVMVITVACVVATHNLAIGVVVGSLTAMVVFAKRVAHLAEVTAVIDPDGTTVVYRVTGELFFASSNDLVGQFNYATDPEKVVIDLSAAHIWDASSVAALDAIETKYAQRGKTVEITGLNDPSADLHGKLSGELAASH
;
A
#
# COMPACT_ATOMS: atom_id res chain seq x y z
N MET A 1 1.75 -42.47 -10.83
CA MET A 1 0.53 -41.66 -11.04
C MET A 1 0.12 -41.75 -12.49
N SER A 2 -1.11 -42.22 -12.77
CA SER A 2 -1.61 -42.39 -14.12
C SER A 2 -1.77 -41.04 -14.85
N PRO A 3 -1.68 -41.00 -16.19
CA PRO A 3 -1.92 -39.79 -16.99
C PRO A 3 -3.28 -39.13 -16.70
N ALA A 4 -4.30 -39.91 -16.33
CA ALA A 4 -5.63 -39.42 -15.94
C ALA A 4 -5.62 -38.65 -14.61
N ALA A 5 -4.68 -38.94 -13.68
CA ALA A 5 -4.53 -38.20 -12.44
C ALA A 5 -3.84 -36.82 -12.65
N ARG A 6 -2.97 -36.70 -13.65
CA ARG A 6 -2.37 -35.42 -14.05
C ARG A 6 -3.36 -34.49 -14.75
N LEU A 7 -4.31 -35.03 -15.51
CA LEU A 7 -5.36 -34.25 -16.19
C LEU A 7 -6.46 -33.78 -15.23
N ARG A 8 -6.72 -34.49 -14.10
CA ARG A 8 -7.66 -34.03 -13.06
C ARG A 8 -7.14 -32.82 -12.29
N GLY A 9 -5.82 -32.65 -12.15
CA GLY A 9 -5.22 -31.45 -11.54
C GLY A 9 -5.20 -30.21 -12.46
N LEU A 10 -5.57 -30.33 -13.74
CA LEU A 10 -5.62 -29.24 -14.72
C LEU A 10 -7.03 -28.67 -14.95
N LYS A 11 -8.09 -29.36 -14.49
CA LYS A 11 -9.43 -28.79 -14.51
C LYS A 11 -9.56 -27.79 -13.36
N PRO A 12 -9.85 -26.52 -13.63
CA PRO A 12 -10.11 -25.56 -12.57
C PRO A 12 -11.30 -26.04 -11.71
N ASP A 13 -11.20 -25.96 -10.39
CA ASP A 13 -12.21 -26.43 -9.45
C ASP A 13 -13.62 -25.85 -9.70
N TRP A 14 -13.70 -24.68 -10.35
CA TRP A 14 -14.95 -24.03 -10.71
C TRP A 14 -15.69 -24.68 -11.89
N LEU A 15 -15.03 -25.49 -12.71
CA LEU A 15 -15.66 -26.19 -13.83
C LEU A 15 -16.46 -27.43 -13.37
N SER A 16 -16.22 -27.90 -12.16
CA SER A 16 -16.78 -29.14 -11.65
C SER A 16 -17.96 -28.96 -10.68
N ASP A 17 -18.15 -27.76 -10.10
CA ASP A 17 -19.24 -27.47 -9.15
C ASP A 17 -20.11 -26.29 -9.59
N PRO A 18 -21.39 -26.53 -9.97
CA PRO A 18 -22.32 -25.47 -10.38
C PRO A 18 -22.55 -24.39 -9.31
N LYS A 19 -22.42 -24.72 -8.02
CA LYS A 19 -22.58 -23.74 -6.93
C LYS A 19 -21.43 -22.76 -6.90
N VAL A 20 -20.21 -23.25 -7.06
CA VAL A 20 -19.01 -22.40 -7.15
C VAL A 20 -19.12 -21.47 -8.37
N TRP A 21 -19.47 -22.02 -9.51
CA TRP A 21 -19.64 -21.23 -10.74
C TRP A 21 -20.67 -20.10 -10.59
N ARG A 22 -21.83 -20.41 -10.00
CA ARG A 22 -22.87 -19.40 -9.73
C ARG A 22 -22.36 -18.30 -8.80
N THR A 23 -21.65 -18.66 -7.74
CA THR A 23 -21.07 -17.69 -6.79
C THR A 23 -20.06 -16.78 -7.50
N GLU A 24 -19.16 -17.33 -8.30
CA GLU A 24 -18.13 -16.56 -9.00
C GLU A 24 -18.74 -15.61 -10.05
N VAL A 25 -19.77 -16.05 -10.80
CA VAL A 25 -20.45 -15.21 -11.78
C VAL A 25 -21.20 -14.05 -11.11
N LEU A 26 -21.97 -14.35 -10.06
CA LEU A 26 -22.70 -13.31 -9.35
C LEU A 26 -21.74 -12.33 -8.64
N ALA A 27 -20.68 -12.83 -8.04
CA ALA A 27 -19.65 -12.00 -7.45
C ALA A 27 -19.00 -11.07 -8.47
N GLY A 28 -18.60 -11.60 -9.63
CA GLY A 28 -18.05 -10.79 -10.72
C GLY A 28 -19.00 -9.71 -11.20
N LEU A 29 -20.31 -10.03 -11.34
CA LEU A 29 -21.31 -9.05 -11.74
C LEU A 29 -21.50 -7.92 -10.69
N VAL A 30 -21.59 -8.29 -9.42
CA VAL A 30 -21.73 -7.31 -8.33
C VAL A 30 -20.52 -6.38 -8.26
N VAL A 31 -19.32 -6.94 -8.43
CA VAL A 31 -18.07 -6.16 -8.45
C VAL A 31 -18.03 -5.25 -9.69
N ALA A 32 -18.42 -5.73 -10.88
CA ALA A 32 -18.46 -4.91 -12.08
C ALA A 32 -19.35 -3.68 -11.91
N LEU A 33 -20.55 -3.87 -11.34
CA LEU A 33 -21.48 -2.78 -11.08
C LEU A 33 -20.92 -1.77 -10.05
N ALA A 34 -20.15 -2.22 -9.07
CA ALA A 34 -19.51 -1.34 -8.10
C ALA A 34 -18.28 -0.61 -8.69
N LEU A 35 -17.57 -1.24 -9.62
CA LEU A 35 -16.39 -0.66 -10.26
C LEU A 35 -16.69 0.50 -11.22
N ILE A 36 -17.82 0.46 -11.93
CA ILE A 36 -18.15 1.48 -12.93
C ILE A 36 -18.07 2.91 -12.36
N PRO A 37 -18.81 3.26 -11.31
CA PRO A 37 -18.79 4.62 -10.78
C PRO A 37 -17.43 5.03 -10.21
N GLU A 38 -16.70 4.09 -9.61
CA GLU A 38 -15.38 4.38 -9.06
C GLU A 38 -14.35 4.60 -10.17
N ALA A 39 -14.33 3.76 -11.21
CA ALA A 39 -13.43 3.92 -12.35
C ALA A 39 -13.65 5.25 -13.07
N ILE A 40 -14.92 5.68 -13.25
CA ILE A 40 -15.27 6.99 -13.79
C ILE A 40 -14.75 8.09 -12.89
N SER A 41 -15.02 8.03 -11.59
CA SER A 41 -14.60 9.04 -10.62
C SER A 41 -13.08 9.17 -10.57
N PHE A 42 -12.34 8.06 -10.63
CA PHE A 42 -10.87 8.08 -10.64
C PHE A 42 -10.31 8.62 -11.95
N SER A 43 -10.98 8.42 -13.10
CA SER A 43 -10.63 9.07 -14.35
C SER A 43 -10.73 10.59 -14.24
N ILE A 44 -11.81 11.09 -13.66
CA ILE A 44 -12.04 12.51 -13.44
C ILE A 44 -10.96 13.11 -12.51
N ILE A 45 -10.60 12.40 -11.44
CA ILE A 45 -9.48 12.79 -10.55
C ILE A 45 -8.16 12.85 -11.31
N ALA A 46 -7.90 11.88 -12.18
CA ALA A 46 -6.70 11.86 -13.04
C ALA A 46 -6.72 12.93 -14.14
N GLY A 47 -7.88 13.55 -14.39
CA GLY A 47 -8.08 14.55 -15.44
C GLY A 47 -8.14 13.93 -16.83
N VAL A 48 -8.64 12.71 -16.97
CA VAL A 48 -8.80 11.96 -18.23
C VAL A 48 -10.26 11.59 -18.45
N ASP A 49 -10.58 11.22 -19.69
CA ASP A 49 -11.94 10.77 -20.03
C ASP A 49 -12.34 9.53 -19.22
N PRO A 50 -13.64 9.41 -18.86
CA PRO A 50 -14.18 8.24 -18.19
C PRO A 50 -13.83 6.90 -18.86
N ALA A 51 -13.73 6.86 -20.18
CA ALA A 51 -13.34 5.68 -20.96
C ALA A 51 -11.97 5.13 -20.52
N ILE A 52 -11.01 5.99 -20.21
CA ILE A 52 -9.63 5.61 -19.90
C ILE A 52 -9.53 4.83 -18.59
N GLY A 53 -10.29 5.22 -17.57
CA GLY A 53 -10.36 4.48 -16.32
C GLY A 53 -11.16 3.18 -16.42
N LEU A 54 -12.20 3.17 -17.26
CA LEU A 54 -12.96 1.95 -17.56
C LEU A 54 -12.11 0.94 -18.34
N PHE A 55 -11.30 1.39 -19.31
CA PHE A 55 -10.32 0.55 -20.00
C PHE A 55 -9.25 0.02 -19.04
N ALA A 56 -8.75 0.86 -18.12
CA ALA A 56 -7.83 0.40 -17.10
C ALA A 56 -8.45 -0.66 -16.20
N SER A 57 -9.68 -0.46 -15.74
CA SER A 57 -10.37 -1.41 -14.87
C SER A 57 -10.63 -2.75 -15.56
N PHE A 58 -11.02 -2.71 -16.83
CA PHE A 58 -11.19 -3.90 -17.66
C PHE A 58 -9.88 -4.68 -17.83
N THR A 59 -8.85 -4.01 -18.35
CA THR A 59 -7.58 -4.65 -18.69
C THR A 59 -6.85 -5.16 -17.43
N MET A 60 -6.83 -4.38 -16.35
CA MET A 60 -6.26 -4.80 -15.07
C MET A 60 -6.94 -6.06 -14.54
N ALA A 61 -8.28 -6.07 -14.45
CA ALA A 61 -9.01 -7.21 -13.91
C ALA A 61 -8.82 -8.48 -14.74
N VAL A 62 -8.88 -8.36 -16.08
CA VAL A 62 -8.69 -9.49 -17.01
C VAL A 62 -7.27 -10.03 -16.91
N VAL A 63 -6.25 -9.18 -17.00
CA VAL A 63 -4.84 -9.62 -17.00
C VAL A 63 -4.46 -10.22 -15.65
N ILE A 64 -4.80 -9.53 -14.54
CA ILE A 64 -4.43 -10.00 -13.18
C ILE A 64 -5.11 -11.33 -12.84
N SER A 65 -6.28 -11.61 -13.40
CA SER A 65 -6.96 -12.89 -13.22
C SER A 65 -6.11 -14.07 -13.70
N VAL A 66 -5.25 -13.85 -14.69
CA VAL A 66 -4.36 -14.87 -15.26
C VAL A 66 -2.99 -14.88 -14.56
N VAL A 67 -2.34 -13.71 -14.49
CA VAL A 67 -0.94 -13.61 -14.05
C VAL A 67 -0.78 -13.42 -12.54
N GLY A 68 -1.78 -12.89 -11.85
CA GLY A 68 -1.71 -12.50 -10.43
C GLY A 68 -1.33 -13.63 -9.47
N GLY A 69 -0.75 -13.28 -8.36
CA GLY A 69 -0.33 -14.19 -7.28
C GLY A 69 -1.44 -14.48 -6.26
N ARG A 70 -2.49 -13.64 -6.19
CA ARG A 70 -3.64 -13.80 -5.31
C ARG A 70 -4.93 -14.05 -6.10
N ARG A 71 -5.66 -15.13 -5.79
CA ARG A 71 -6.97 -15.45 -6.38
C ARG A 71 -8.06 -14.55 -5.80
N ALA A 72 -9.09 -14.28 -6.58
CA ALA A 72 -10.28 -13.50 -6.22
C ALA A 72 -9.99 -12.04 -5.75
N MET A 73 -8.78 -11.56 -5.89
CA MET A 73 -8.42 -10.17 -5.65
C MET A 73 -8.73 -9.32 -6.87
N ILE A 74 -9.36 -8.18 -6.67
CA ILE A 74 -9.78 -7.28 -7.74
C ILE A 74 -8.72 -6.19 -7.93
N SER A 75 -8.23 -6.04 -9.15
CA SER A 75 -7.37 -4.92 -9.57
C SER A 75 -8.07 -4.13 -10.67
N ALA A 76 -8.03 -2.82 -10.55
CA ALA A 76 -8.71 -1.89 -11.46
C ALA A 76 -8.04 -0.51 -11.38
N ALA A 77 -8.58 0.49 -12.07
CA ALA A 77 -8.22 1.88 -11.84
C ALA A 77 -8.45 2.26 -10.37
N THR A 78 -7.50 2.94 -9.73
CA THR A 78 -7.58 3.28 -8.31
C THR A 78 -7.32 4.76 -8.04
N GLY A 79 -7.91 5.27 -6.94
CA GLY A 79 -7.68 6.65 -6.51
C GLY A 79 -6.22 6.92 -6.17
N ALA A 80 -5.51 5.94 -5.62
CA ALA A 80 -4.11 6.07 -5.29
C ALA A 80 -3.24 6.31 -6.53
N VAL A 81 -3.49 5.56 -7.61
CA VAL A 81 -2.80 5.77 -8.90
C VAL A 81 -3.25 7.06 -9.56
N ALA A 82 -4.56 7.33 -9.60
CA ALA A 82 -5.11 8.55 -10.19
C ALA A 82 -4.48 9.82 -9.62
N LEU A 83 -4.34 9.91 -8.31
CA LEU A 83 -3.73 11.06 -7.62
C LEU A 83 -2.25 11.24 -7.97
N VAL A 84 -1.51 10.14 -8.16
CA VAL A 84 -0.08 10.20 -8.52
C VAL A 84 0.13 10.69 -9.95
N ILE A 85 -0.71 10.26 -10.89
CA ILE A 85 -0.55 10.56 -12.32
C ILE A 85 -1.27 11.85 -12.77
N ALA A 86 -2.22 12.37 -11.98
CA ALA A 86 -2.98 13.56 -12.32
C ALA A 86 -2.12 14.80 -12.64
N PRO A 87 -1.06 15.13 -11.89
CA PRO A 87 -0.18 16.24 -12.24
C PRO A 87 0.49 16.06 -13.59
N LEU A 88 1.01 14.86 -13.88
CA LEU A 88 1.66 14.56 -15.16
C LEU A 88 0.70 14.76 -16.34
N ASN A 89 -0.55 14.29 -16.21
CA ASN A 89 -1.55 14.50 -17.26
C ASN A 89 -1.87 15.97 -17.50
N ARG A 90 -1.99 16.77 -16.42
CA ARG A 90 -2.27 18.21 -16.53
C ARG A 90 -1.14 18.99 -17.20
N GLU A 91 0.11 18.62 -16.97
CA GLU A 91 1.29 19.33 -17.46
C GLU A 91 1.72 18.88 -18.84
N HIS A 92 1.61 17.59 -19.15
CA HIS A 92 2.18 16.96 -20.34
C HIS A 92 1.17 16.21 -21.22
N GLY A 93 -0.04 15.98 -20.71
CA GLY A 93 -1.13 15.33 -21.44
C GLY A 93 -1.13 13.80 -21.37
N LEU A 94 -2.15 13.20 -22.02
CA LEU A 94 -2.48 11.79 -21.95
C LEU A 94 -1.37 10.85 -22.43
N GLY A 95 -0.65 11.23 -23.50
CA GLY A 95 0.44 10.40 -24.05
C GLY A 95 1.53 10.13 -23.00
N TYR A 96 1.94 11.16 -22.26
CA TYR A 96 2.92 11.05 -21.18
C TYR A 96 2.40 10.21 -20.01
N LEU A 97 1.11 10.36 -19.67
CA LEU A 97 0.46 9.54 -18.64
C LEU A 97 0.53 8.05 -19.03
N ILE A 98 0.14 7.69 -20.25
CA ILE A 98 0.15 6.29 -20.73
C ILE A 98 1.57 5.74 -20.75
N ALA A 99 2.55 6.53 -21.22
CA ALA A 99 3.95 6.14 -21.18
C ALA A 99 4.45 5.89 -19.74
N ALA A 100 4.04 6.74 -18.79
CA ALA A 100 4.36 6.55 -17.37
C ALA A 100 3.71 5.27 -16.80
N VAL A 101 2.50 4.92 -17.21
CA VAL A 101 1.83 3.66 -16.80
C VAL A 101 2.62 2.43 -17.26
N ILE A 102 3.08 2.42 -18.51
CA ILE A 102 3.91 1.33 -19.05
C ILE A 102 5.22 1.24 -18.26
N LEU A 103 5.90 2.36 -18.06
CA LEU A 103 7.16 2.41 -17.31
C LEU A 103 6.96 2.00 -15.84
N ALA A 104 5.86 2.39 -15.21
CA ALA A 104 5.50 1.96 -13.86
C ALA A 104 5.30 0.44 -13.79
N GLY A 105 4.65 -0.15 -14.78
CA GLY A 105 4.51 -1.59 -14.89
C GLY A 105 5.87 -2.30 -15.02
N ILE A 106 6.81 -1.74 -15.80
CA ILE A 106 8.19 -2.25 -15.89
C ILE A 106 8.88 -2.18 -14.53
N PHE A 107 8.79 -1.05 -13.82
CA PHE A 107 9.33 -0.93 -12.46
C PHE A 107 8.73 -1.95 -11.51
N GLN A 108 7.42 -2.21 -11.57
CA GLN A 108 6.76 -3.21 -10.73
C GLN A 108 7.25 -4.62 -11.02
N VAL A 109 7.47 -4.98 -12.30
CA VAL A 109 8.06 -6.27 -12.68
C VAL A 109 9.48 -6.40 -12.12
N VAL A 110 10.33 -5.39 -12.30
CA VAL A 110 11.71 -5.38 -11.81
C VAL A 110 11.74 -5.47 -10.28
N LEU A 111 10.99 -4.61 -9.59
CA LEU A 111 10.90 -4.62 -8.12
C LEU A 111 10.35 -5.95 -7.59
N GLY A 112 9.38 -6.54 -8.29
CA GLY A 112 8.85 -7.86 -7.98
C GLY A 112 9.91 -8.96 -8.12
N ALA A 113 10.67 -8.95 -9.22
CA ALA A 113 11.74 -9.91 -9.49
C ALA A 113 12.92 -9.78 -8.49
N LEU A 114 13.25 -8.55 -8.09
CA LEU A 114 14.23 -8.27 -7.03
C LEU A 114 13.76 -8.67 -5.63
N GLY A 115 12.49 -9.10 -5.49
CA GLY A 115 11.94 -9.54 -4.22
C GLY A 115 11.56 -8.43 -3.25
N VAL A 116 11.33 -7.21 -3.74
CA VAL A 116 10.92 -6.04 -2.94
C VAL A 116 9.62 -6.31 -2.17
N ALA A 117 8.77 -7.22 -2.66
CA ALA A 117 7.60 -7.70 -1.92
C ALA A 117 7.94 -8.23 -0.51
N ARG A 118 9.16 -8.74 -0.30
CA ARG A 118 9.63 -9.20 1.02
C ARG A 118 9.93 -8.03 1.96
N LEU A 119 10.25 -6.86 1.41
CA LEU A 119 10.53 -5.65 2.21
C LEU A 119 9.26 -5.06 2.82
N MET A 120 8.07 -5.42 2.32
CA MET A 120 6.80 -5.02 2.91
C MET A 120 6.64 -5.39 4.39
N ARG A 121 7.34 -6.43 4.85
CA ARG A 121 7.38 -6.81 6.28
C ARG A 121 8.04 -5.76 7.16
N PHE A 122 8.87 -4.88 6.59
CA PHE A 122 9.56 -3.81 7.31
C PHE A 122 8.76 -2.51 7.35
N ILE A 123 7.65 -2.41 6.61
CA ILE A 123 6.75 -1.24 6.68
C ILE A 123 5.87 -1.40 7.92
N PRO A 124 6.02 -0.53 8.93
CA PRO A 124 5.24 -0.60 10.15
C PRO A 124 3.76 -0.33 9.90
N ARG A 125 2.92 -0.88 10.76
CA ARG A 125 1.47 -0.68 10.70
C ARG A 125 1.08 0.81 10.75
N SER A 126 1.79 1.62 11.53
CA SER A 126 1.57 3.07 11.64
C SER A 126 1.73 3.81 10.32
N VAL A 127 2.71 3.42 9.47
CA VAL A 127 2.87 3.97 8.11
C VAL A 127 1.72 3.54 7.21
N MET A 128 1.31 2.26 7.26
CA MET A 128 0.18 1.76 6.46
C MET A 128 -1.13 2.46 6.81
N VAL A 129 -1.40 2.65 8.10
CA VAL A 129 -2.58 3.39 8.57
C VAL A 129 -2.50 4.86 8.14
N GLY A 130 -1.34 5.49 8.28
CA GLY A 130 -1.11 6.85 7.81
C GLY A 130 -1.36 7.00 6.29
N PHE A 131 -0.90 6.05 5.49
CA PHE A 131 -1.14 6.01 4.04
C PHE A 131 -2.63 5.93 3.71
N VAL A 132 -3.36 4.99 4.33
CA VAL A 132 -4.79 4.78 4.08
C VAL A 132 -5.61 6.03 4.49
N ASN A 133 -5.30 6.63 5.63
CA ASN A 133 -5.95 7.85 6.09
C ASN A 133 -5.65 9.04 5.16
N ALA A 134 -4.41 9.18 4.72
CA ALA A 134 -4.03 10.22 3.78
C ALA A 134 -4.71 10.05 2.43
N LEU A 135 -4.79 8.81 1.91
CA LEU A 135 -5.52 8.49 0.68
C LEU A 135 -7.00 8.89 0.80
N ALA A 136 -7.63 8.54 1.90
CA ALA A 136 -9.03 8.92 2.16
C ALA A 136 -9.21 10.44 2.16
N ILE A 137 -8.32 11.19 2.80
CA ILE A 137 -8.35 12.66 2.81
C ILE A 137 -8.17 13.21 1.38
N LEU A 138 -7.22 12.70 0.61
CA LEU A 138 -6.98 13.16 -0.77
C LEU A 138 -8.17 12.85 -1.69
N ILE A 139 -8.80 11.68 -1.56
CA ILE A 139 -10.02 11.33 -2.31
C ILE A 139 -11.14 12.32 -1.99
N PHE A 140 -11.34 12.66 -0.72
CA PHE A 140 -12.32 13.64 -0.31
C PHE A 140 -12.00 15.04 -0.89
N MET A 141 -10.74 15.48 -0.75
CA MET A 141 -10.29 16.77 -1.28
C MET A 141 -10.48 16.87 -2.79
N ALA A 142 -10.30 15.79 -3.52
CA ALA A 142 -10.51 15.72 -4.96
C ALA A 142 -12.00 15.91 -5.37
N GLN A 143 -12.96 15.74 -4.44
CA GLN A 143 -14.37 16.02 -4.71
C GLN A 143 -14.74 17.49 -4.50
N VAL A 144 -13.94 18.26 -3.78
CA VAL A 144 -14.25 19.66 -3.44
C VAL A 144 -14.42 20.55 -4.70
N PRO A 145 -13.60 20.44 -5.76
CA PRO A 145 -13.81 21.17 -7.00
C PRO A 145 -15.16 20.87 -7.66
N GLU A 146 -15.63 19.64 -7.63
CA GLU A 146 -16.90 19.20 -8.21
C GLU A 146 -18.13 19.72 -7.47
N MET A 147 -17.94 20.26 -6.27
CA MET A 147 -18.98 20.92 -5.47
C MET A 147 -18.93 22.45 -5.54
N ARG A 148 -17.98 23.04 -6.28
CA ARG A 148 -17.83 24.48 -6.40
C ARG A 148 -18.43 24.98 -7.72
N ASN A 149 -19.11 26.13 -7.68
CA ASN A 149 -19.69 26.79 -8.87
C ASN A 149 -20.66 25.89 -9.65
N VAL A 150 -21.45 25.07 -8.95
CA VAL A 150 -22.46 24.16 -9.50
C VAL A 150 -23.87 24.63 -9.16
N PRO A 151 -24.90 24.23 -9.94
CA PRO A 151 -26.30 24.52 -9.61
C PRO A 151 -26.64 24.07 -8.20
N TRP A 152 -27.47 24.85 -7.50
CA TRP A 152 -27.87 24.56 -6.10
C TRP A 152 -28.47 23.15 -5.92
N ALA A 153 -29.13 22.63 -6.97
CA ALA A 153 -29.74 21.30 -6.98
C ALA A 153 -28.72 20.16 -6.76
N VAL A 154 -27.43 20.40 -7.01
CA VAL A 154 -26.35 19.42 -6.77
C VAL A 154 -26.25 19.06 -5.29
N TYR A 155 -26.39 20.02 -4.39
CA TYR A 155 -26.21 19.79 -2.95
C TYR A 155 -27.27 18.85 -2.34
N PRO A 156 -28.58 19.05 -2.56
CA PRO A 156 -29.60 18.11 -2.06
C PRO A 156 -29.45 16.72 -2.72
N LEU A 157 -28.99 16.63 -3.96
CA LEU A 157 -28.69 15.34 -4.60
C LEU A 157 -27.54 14.62 -3.91
N ILE A 158 -26.43 15.32 -3.58
CA ILE A 158 -25.32 14.73 -2.83
C ILE A 158 -25.81 14.25 -1.46
N ILE A 159 -26.56 15.08 -0.71
CA ILE A 159 -27.09 14.72 0.61
C ILE A 159 -28.05 13.51 0.50
N GLY A 160 -28.93 13.51 -0.50
CA GLY A 160 -29.83 12.40 -0.76
C GLY A 160 -29.09 11.11 -1.11
N GLY A 161 -28.05 11.21 -1.92
CA GLY A 161 -27.17 10.08 -2.25
C GLY A 161 -26.45 9.50 -1.04
N LEU A 162 -25.88 10.34 -0.19
CA LEU A 162 -25.26 9.93 1.07
C LEU A 162 -26.29 9.28 2.01
N ALA A 163 -27.47 9.87 2.14
CA ALA A 163 -28.54 9.30 2.95
C ALA A 163 -28.96 7.91 2.44
N LEU A 164 -29.14 7.75 1.13
CA LEU A 164 -29.42 6.44 0.53
C LEU A 164 -28.32 5.42 0.86
N MET A 165 -27.05 5.78 0.72
CA MET A 165 -25.94 4.87 1.02
C MET A 165 -25.83 4.48 2.49
N VAL A 166 -26.25 5.34 3.42
CA VAL A 166 -26.25 5.04 4.87
C VAL A 166 -27.47 4.21 5.28
N PHE A 167 -28.66 4.51 4.72
CA PHE A 167 -29.89 3.86 5.16
C PHE A 167 -30.27 2.60 4.37
N PHE A 168 -29.94 2.53 3.08
CA PHE A 168 -30.28 1.38 2.24
C PHE A 168 -29.71 0.05 2.71
N PRO A 169 -28.44 -0.05 3.20
CA PRO A 169 -27.89 -1.31 3.73
C PRO A 169 -28.65 -1.86 4.94
N LYS A 170 -29.45 -1.05 5.62
CA LYS A 170 -30.32 -1.50 6.72
C LYS A 170 -31.57 -2.25 6.22
N ILE A 171 -31.91 -2.05 4.94
CA ILE A 171 -33.07 -2.72 4.31
C ILE A 171 -32.59 -3.99 3.60
N THR A 172 -31.52 -3.91 2.82
CA THR A 172 -30.94 -5.05 2.11
C THR A 172 -29.46 -4.83 1.81
N THR A 173 -28.70 -5.90 1.87
CA THR A 173 -27.26 -5.93 1.51
C THR A 173 -26.98 -6.66 0.20
N VAL A 174 -28.05 -7.14 -0.49
CA VAL A 174 -27.94 -7.91 -1.73
C VAL A 174 -27.43 -7.05 -2.88
N VAL A 175 -27.90 -5.79 -2.93
CA VAL A 175 -27.50 -4.82 -3.97
C VAL A 175 -26.57 -3.77 -3.34
N PRO A 176 -25.43 -3.45 -3.99
CA PRO A 176 -24.53 -2.42 -3.50
C PRO A 176 -25.24 -1.06 -3.35
N ALA A 177 -25.21 -0.46 -2.17
CA ALA A 177 -25.86 0.82 -1.89
C ALA A 177 -25.41 1.97 -2.83
N PRO A 178 -24.12 2.07 -3.23
CA PRO A 178 -23.69 3.05 -4.24
C PRO A 178 -24.46 2.92 -5.56
N LEU A 179 -24.67 1.70 -6.05
CA LEU A 179 -25.43 1.47 -7.29
C LEU A 179 -26.87 1.95 -7.17
N VAL A 180 -27.54 1.62 -6.05
CA VAL A 180 -28.93 2.06 -5.80
C VAL A 180 -29.02 3.59 -5.72
N SER A 181 -28.06 4.22 -5.05
CA SER A 181 -27.98 5.69 -4.97
C SER A 181 -27.86 6.31 -6.37
N ILE A 182 -26.95 5.80 -7.20
CA ILE A 182 -26.76 6.27 -8.57
C ILE A 182 -28.03 6.12 -9.39
N VAL A 183 -28.66 4.93 -9.39
CA VAL A 183 -29.87 4.67 -10.18
C VAL A 183 -31.02 5.60 -9.74
N ILE A 184 -31.26 5.73 -8.43
CA ILE A 184 -32.33 6.59 -7.93
C ILE A 184 -32.07 8.05 -8.30
N LEU A 185 -30.86 8.55 -8.08
CA LEU A 185 -30.51 9.94 -8.41
C LEU A 185 -30.59 10.21 -9.90
N THR A 186 -30.15 9.27 -10.76
CA THR A 186 -30.28 9.39 -12.21
C THR A 186 -31.75 9.43 -12.64
N VAL A 187 -32.59 8.53 -12.10
CA VAL A 187 -34.03 8.54 -12.41
C VAL A 187 -34.67 9.87 -11.96
N ILE A 188 -34.32 10.40 -10.81
CA ILE A 188 -34.84 11.69 -10.34
C ILE A 188 -34.39 12.84 -11.24
N THR A 189 -33.08 12.91 -11.60
CA THR A 189 -32.57 14.01 -12.41
C THR A 189 -33.09 13.99 -13.83
N VAL A 190 -33.14 12.83 -14.47
CA VAL A 190 -33.71 12.66 -15.83
C VAL A 190 -35.22 12.83 -15.82
N GLY A 191 -35.94 12.20 -14.88
CA GLY A 191 -37.41 12.26 -14.80
C GLY A 191 -37.95 13.63 -14.47
N ALA A 192 -37.26 14.41 -13.62
CA ALA A 192 -37.63 15.77 -13.30
C ALA A 192 -36.94 16.84 -14.17
N ALA A 193 -36.18 16.43 -15.17
CA ALA A 193 -35.40 17.31 -16.07
C ALA A 193 -34.55 18.35 -15.30
N ILE A 194 -33.88 17.89 -14.25
CA ILE A 194 -33.04 18.77 -13.40
C ILE A 194 -31.70 18.98 -14.13
N ALA A 195 -31.40 20.22 -14.50
CA ALA A 195 -30.17 20.60 -15.16
C ALA A 195 -28.99 20.58 -14.15
N VAL A 196 -28.24 19.49 -14.12
CA VAL A 196 -27.02 19.32 -13.33
C VAL A 196 -25.93 18.68 -14.20
N PRO A 197 -24.65 18.89 -13.88
CA PRO A 197 -23.55 18.23 -14.61
C PRO A 197 -23.69 16.69 -14.56
N THR A 198 -23.44 16.05 -15.69
CA THR A 198 -23.50 14.59 -15.88
C THR A 198 -22.14 14.01 -16.18
N VAL A 199 -22.02 12.68 -16.20
CA VAL A 199 -20.80 11.98 -16.58
C VAL A 199 -20.44 12.28 -18.03
N GLY A 200 -21.42 12.36 -18.92
CA GLY A 200 -21.23 12.70 -20.33
C GLY A 200 -20.62 14.08 -20.56
N ASP A 201 -20.83 15.03 -19.64
CA ASP A 201 -20.20 16.34 -19.69
C ASP A 201 -18.71 16.34 -19.33
N LYS A 202 -18.21 15.21 -18.76
CA LYS A 202 -16.82 15.07 -18.30
C LYS A 202 -15.89 14.39 -19.31
N GLY A 203 -16.44 13.82 -20.37
CA GLY A 203 -15.68 13.18 -21.43
C GLY A 203 -16.36 11.93 -22.01
N ASP A 204 -15.67 11.29 -22.92
CA ASP A 204 -16.19 10.17 -23.66
C ASP A 204 -16.28 8.89 -22.82
N LEU A 205 -17.35 8.11 -23.09
CA LEU A 205 -17.53 6.76 -22.57
C LEU A 205 -17.15 5.71 -23.62
N PRO A 206 -16.78 4.49 -23.20
CA PRO A 206 -16.44 3.42 -24.14
C PRO A 206 -17.62 3.08 -25.05
N SER A 207 -17.43 3.21 -26.35
CA SER A 207 -18.34 2.72 -27.40
C SER A 207 -17.91 1.37 -27.98
N SER A 208 -16.66 0.97 -27.73
CA SER A 208 -16.05 -0.27 -28.21
C SER A 208 -15.02 -0.80 -27.22
N LEU A 209 -14.48 -1.98 -27.49
CA LEU A 209 -13.32 -2.49 -26.74
C LEU A 209 -12.09 -1.63 -27.01
N PRO A 210 -11.19 -1.48 -26.03
CA PRO A 210 -9.96 -0.74 -26.23
C PRO A 210 -9.07 -1.41 -27.28
N VAL A 211 -8.45 -0.59 -28.13
CA VAL A 211 -7.54 -1.04 -29.18
C VAL A 211 -6.11 -0.80 -28.71
N PRO A 212 -5.20 -1.78 -28.85
CA PRO A 212 -3.81 -1.60 -28.44
C PRO A 212 -3.11 -0.57 -29.34
N GLY A 213 -2.33 0.30 -28.69
CA GLY A 213 -1.55 1.34 -29.37
C GLY A 213 -0.30 1.70 -28.58
N LEU A 214 0.61 2.43 -29.22
CA LEU A 214 1.77 3.02 -28.53
C LEU A 214 1.37 4.42 -28.02
N PRO A 215 1.95 4.84 -26.88
CA PRO A 215 1.74 6.21 -26.39
C PRO A 215 2.30 7.21 -27.41
N ASP A 216 1.54 8.27 -27.65
CA ASP A 216 1.94 9.36 -28.56
C ASP A 216 2.89 10.32 -27.84
N VAL A 217 4.15 9.89 -27.70
CA VAL A 217 5.22 10.66 -27.08
C VAL A 217 6.55 10.43 -27.80
N PRO A 218 7.44 11.41 -27.88
CA PRO A 218 8.77 11.20 -28.42
C PRO A 218 9.58 10.26 -27.51
N PHE A 219 10.20 9.24 -28.08
CA PHE A 219 11.07 8.30 -27.35
C PHE A 219 12.46 8.93 -27.12
N THR A 220 12.53 9.93 -26.26
CA THR A 220 13.74 10.68 -25.92
C THR A 220 14.10 10.48 -24.46
N LEU A 221 15.36 10.79 -24.10
CA LEU A 221 15.80 10.78 -22.70
C LEU A 221 15.05 11.83 -21.87
N ASP A 222 14.68 12.93 -22.46
CA ASP A 222 13.89 13.99 -21.82
C ASP A 222 12.51 13.49 -21.41
N THR A 223 11.81 12.80 -22.31
CA THR A 223 10.55 12.12 -21.99
C THR A 223 10.73 11.14 -20.82
N LEU A 224 11.80 10.33 -20.87
CA LEU A 224 12.06 9.35 -19.82
C LEU A 224 12.30 10.02 -18.46
N THR A 225 13.09 11.09 -18.41
CA THR A 225 13.35 11.84 -17.17
C THR A 225 12.10 12.52 -16.63
N THR A 226 11.20 12.97 -17.50
CA THR A 226 9.92 13.58 -17.12
C THR A 226 8.98 12.54 -16.51
N ILE A 227 8.82 11.35 -17.13
CA ILE A 227 7.85 10.36 -16.68
C ILE A 227 8.37 9.47 -15.52
N ALA A 228 9.69 9.29 -15.39
CA ALA A 228 10.27 8.34 -14.45
C ALA A 228 9.90 8.58 -12.98
N PRO A 229 9.86 9.81 -12.45
CA PRO A 229 9.44 10.06 -11.07
C PRO A 229 7.99 9.64 -10.81
N TYR A 230 7.08 9.96 -11.73
CA TYR A 230 5.66 9.58 -11.65
C TYR A 230 5.47 8.08 -11.78
N ALA A 231 6.17 7.45 -12.73
CA ALA A 231 6.14 6.01 -12.95
C ALA A 231 6.66 5.24 -11.72
N PHE A 232 7.74 5.71 -11.11
CA PHE A 232 8.29 5.10 -9.91
C PHE A 232 7.36 5.27 -8.70
N ALA A 233 6.80 6.46 -8.51
CA ALA A 233 5.82 6.73 -7.48
C ALA A 233 4.57 5.84 -7.64
N MET A 234 4.05 5.72 -8.87
CA MET A 234 2.93 4.84 -9.21
C MET A 234 3.28 3.37 -8.93
N ALA A 235 4.49 2.93 -9.28
CA ALA A 235 4.94 1.56 -9.02
C ALA A 235 4.96 1.24 -7.53
N LEU A 236 5.52 2.12 -6.70
CA LEU A 236 5.59 1.94 -5.25
C LEU A 236 4.19 1.93 -4.61
N VAL A 237 3.37 2.93 -4.92
CA VAL A 237 2.01 3.06 -4.37
C VAL A 237 1.16 1.85 -4.79
N GLY A 238 1.19 1.49 -6.07
CA GLY A 238 0.42 0.36 -6.59
C GLY A 238 0.85 -0.98 -6.01
N LEU A 239 2.16 -1.22 -5.83
CA LEU A 239 2.65 -2.42 -5.16
C LEU A 239 2.25 -2.45 -3.68
N MET A 240 2.36 -1.32 -2.97
CA MET A 240 2.00 -1.25 -1.57
C MET A 240 0.52 -1.57 -1.35
N GLU A 241 -0.38 -0.93 -2.10
CA GLU A 241 -1.83 -1.17 -2.00
C GLU A 241 -2.17 -2.63 -2.39
N SER A 242 -1.57 -3.16 -3.45
CA SER A 242 -1.79 -4.54 -3.89
C SER A 242 -1.32 -5.58 -2.88
N LEU A 243 -0.15 -5.37 -2.28
CA LEU A 243 0.40 -6.31 -1.29
C LEU A 243 -0.35 -6.24 0.04
N MET A 244 -0.83 -5.05 0.44
CA MET A 244 -1.73 -4.88 1.58
C MET A 244 -3.06 -5.60 1.35
N THR A 245 -3.67 -5.41 0.19
CA THR A 245 -4.91 -6.09 -0.19
C THR A 245 -4.73 -7.60 -0.22
N ALA A 246 -3.63 -8.09 -0.80
CA ALA A 246 -3.33 -9.52 -0.84
C ALA A 246 -3.12 -10.12 0.57
N LYS A 247 -2.52 -9.36 1.50
CA LYS A 247 -2.38 -9.77 2.90
C LYS A 247 -3.75 -9.87 3.59
N LEU A 248 -4.60 -8.86 3.38
CA LEU A 248 -5.96 -8.85 3.94
C LEU A 248 -6.80 -10.04 3.44
N VAL A 249 -6.70 -10.38 2.15
CA VAL A 249 -7.37 -11.57 1.59
C VAL A 249 -6.79 -12.86 2.17
N ASP A 250 -5.47 -12.93 2.35
CA ASP A 250 -4.82 -14.09 3.00
C ASP A 250 -5.39 -14.32 4.40
N GLU A 251 -5.54 -13.26 5.20
CA GLU A 251 -6.08 -13.31 6.57
C GLU A 251 -7.57 -13.73 6.60
N ILE A 252 -8.38 -13.24 5.66
CA ILE A 252 -9.82 -13.58 5.60
C ILE A 252 -10.07 -15.02 5.12
N THR A 253 -9.20 -15.53 4.28
CA THR A 253 -9.38 -16.85 3.65
C THR A 253 -8.52 -17.95 4.24
N ASP A 254 -7.68 -17.61 5.24
CA ASP A 254 -6.70 -18.52 5.87
C ASP A 254 -5.81 -19.22 4.83
N THR A 255 -5.43 -18.49 3.77
CA THR A 255 -4.59 -19.02 2.69
C THR A 255 -3.44 -18.08 2.38
N HIS A 256 -2.34 -18.61 1.85
CA HIS A 256 -1.16 -17.83 1.52
C HIS A 256 -1.11 -17.53 0.01
N SER A 257 -0.80 -16.29 -0.33
CA SER A 257 -0.57 -15.85 -1.70
C SER A 257 0.93 -15.69 -2.01
N ASN A 258 1.28 -15.83 -3.28
CA ASN A 258 2.63 -15.54 -3.74
C ASN A 258 2.78 -14.04 -4.02
N LYS A 259 3.37 -13.31 -3.06
CA LYS A 259 3.54 -11.86 -3.12
C LYS A 259 4.46 -11.40 -4.27
N THR A 260 5.51 -12.17 -4.57
CA THR A 260 6.40 -11.90 -5.71
C THR A 260 5.65 -12.02 -7.03
N ARG A 261 4.88 -13.11 -7.22
CA ARG A 261 4.04 -13.30 -8.40
C ARG A 261 2.98 -12.20 -8.50
N GLU A 262 2.43 -11.76 -7.38
CA GLU A 262 1.46 -10.66 -7.35
C GLU A 262 2.09 -9.36 -7.85
N SER A 263 3.27 -9.00 -7.34
CA SER A 263 4.00 -7.79 -7.77
C SER A 263 4.32 -7.80 -9.26
N ILE A 264 4.82 -8.93 -9.77
CA ILE A 264 5.10 -9.10 -11.20
C ILE A 264 3.80 -9.05 -12.00
N GLY A 265 2.73 -9.68 -11.50
CA GLY A 265 1.43 -9.69 -12.15
C GLY A 265 0.82 -8.29 -12.27
N GLN A 266 0.92 -7.46 -11.23
CA GLN A 266 0.49 -6.06 -11.27
C GLN A 266 1.28 -5.26 -12.30
N GLY A 267 2.59 -5.48 -12.39
CA GLY A 267 3.43 -4.85 -13.40
C GLY A 267 3.03 -5.25 -14.82
N ILE A 268 2.83 -6.54 -15.09
CA ILE A 268 2.35 -7.03 -16.40
C ILE A 268 0.98 -6.43 -16.73
N ALA A 269 0.07 -6.38 -15.73
CA ALA A 269 -1.25 -5.81 -15.93
C ALA A 269 -1.18 -4.32 -16.28
N ASN A 270 -0.32 -3.54 -15.62
CA ASN A 270 -0.12 -2.12 -15.93
C ASN A 270 0.53 -1.91 -17.31
N ILE A 271 1.52 -2.73 -17.71
CA ILE A 271 2.10 -2.65 -19.05
C ILE A 271 1.01 -2.88 -20.11
N VAL A 272 0.23 -3.95 -19.97
CA VAL A 272 -0.87 -4.24 -20.89
C VAL A 272 -1.89 -3.11 -20.89
N THR A 273 -2.28 -2.63 -19.72
CA THR A 273 -3.23 -1.52 -19.56
C THR A 273 -2.76 -0.26 -20.27
N GLY A 274 -1.47 0.10 -20.18
CA GLY A 274 -0.91 1.23 -20.88
C GLY A 274 -0.99 1.05 -22.40
N PHE A 275 -0.68 -0.14 -22.94
CA PHE A 275 -0.84 -0.42 -24.38
C PHE A 275 -2.30 -0.36 -24.84
N PHE A 276 -3.27 -0.62 -23.98
CA PHE A 276 -4.69 -0.48 -24.27
C PHE A 276 -5.26 0.91 -23.91
N GLY A 277 -4.41 1.90 -23.69
CA GLY A 277 -4.81 3.29 -23.46
C GLY A 277 -5.44 3.55 -22.08
N GLY A 278 -5.25 2.66 -21.11
CA GLY A 278 -5.77 2.84 -19.75
C GLY A 278 -4.80 3.58 -18.83
N MET A 279 -5.35 4.28 -17.83
CA MET A 279 -4.60 5.06 -16.85
C MET A 279 -3.83 4.23 -15.82
N GLY A 280 -3.82 2.91 -15.96
CA GLY A 280 -3.22 2.00 -14.98
C GLY A 280 -4.03 1.84 -13.71
N GLY A 281 -3.50 1.03 -12.78
CA GLY A 281 -4.20 0.74 -11.54
C GLY A 281 -3.42 -0.18 -10.60
N CYS A 282 -4.12 -0.67 -9.60
CA CYS A 282 -3.62 -1.64 -8.63
C CYS A 282 -4.78 -2.42 -7.98
N ALA A 283 -4.49 -3.26 -6.99
CA ALA A 283 -5.54 -3.97 -6.28
C ALA A 283 -6.36 -3.04 -5.40
N MET A 284 -7.67 -3.18 -5.46
CA MET A 284 -8.64 -2.40 -4.70
C MET A 284 -9.11 -3.15 -3.46
N ILE A 285 -8.95 -2.57 -2.27
CA ILE A 285 -9.38 -3.18 -1.01
C ILE A 285 -10.91 -3.34 -1.00
N GLY A 286 -11.66 -2.29 -1.29
CA GLY A 286 -13.14 -2.27 -1.23
C GLY A 286 -13.78 -3.34 -2.09
N GLN A 287 -13.48 -3.37 -3.39
CA GLN A 287 -14.02 -4.32 -4.37
C GLN A 287 -13.56 -5.74 -4.09
N THR A 288 -12.33 -5.92 -3.62
CA THR A 288 -11.84 -7.23 -3.18
C THR A 288 -12.64 -7.74 -1.98
N MET A 289 -12.99 -6.87 -1.02
CA MET A 289 -13.84 -7.25 0.10
C MET A 289 -15.27 -7.60 -0.34
N ILE A 290 -15.84 -6.87 -1.27
CA ILE A 290 -17.13 -7.23 -1.88
C ILE A 290 -17.05 -8.62 -2.52
N ASN A 291 -16.01 -8.88 -3.31
CA ASN A 291 -15.81 -10.15 -4.00
C ASN A 291 -15.61 -11.33 -3.02
N VAL A 292 -14.66 -11.19 -2.09
CA VAL A 292 -14.18 -12.29 -1.23
C VAL A 292 -15.04 -12.47 0.02
N LYS A 293 -15.36 -11.36 0.74
CA LYS A 293 -16.02 -11.41 2.04
C LYS A 293 -17.54 -11.42 1.92
N VAL A 294 -18.09 -10.55 1.06
CA VAL A 294 -19.55 -10.41 0.91
C VAL A 294 -20.10 -11.47 -0.03
N SER A 295 -19.51 -11.62 -1.23
CA SER A 295 -20.00 -12.53 -2.27
C SER A 295 -19.45 -13.95 -2.14
N GLY A 296 -18.39 -14.17 -1.37
CA GLY A 296 -17.83 -15.50 -1.13
C GLY A 296 -16.96 -16.06 -2.25
N ALA A 297 -16.54 -15.25 -3.21
CA ALA A 297 -15.66 -15.68 -4.31
C ALA A 297 -14.29 -16.16 -3.83
N ARG A 298 -13.75 -17.17 -4.49
CA ARG A 298 -12.46 -17.80 -4.13
C ARG A 298 -11.56 -18.09 -5.33
N THR A 299 -12.06 -17.91 -6.55
CA THR A 299 -11.30 -18.27 -7.75
C THR A 299 -10.92 -17.04 -8.56
N ARG A 300 -10.15 -17.25 -9.62
CA ARG A 300 -9.77 -16.20 -10.58
C ARG A 300 -10.90 -15.77 -11.50
N MET A 301 -11.97 -16.59 -11.56
CA MET A 301 -13.08 -16.38 -12.47
C MET A 301 -13.89 -15.14 -12.13
N SER A 302 -14.15 -14.87 -10.85
CA SER A 302 -14.86 -13.65 -10.43
C SER A 302 -14.09 -12.39 -10.82
N THR A 303 -12.75 -12.40 -10.70
CA THR A 303 -11.89 -11.29 -11.10
C THR A 303 -11.95 -11.05 -12.62
N PHE A 304 -11.86 -12.12 -13.40
CA PHE A 304 -12.01 -12.05 -14.87
C PHE A 304 -13.38 -11.51 -15.26
N LEU A 305 -14.43 -12.07 -14.67
CA LEU A 305 -15.81 -11.69 -14.98
C LEU A 305 -16.14 -10.26 -14.53
N ALA A 306 -15.53 -9.78 -13.43
CA ALA A 306 -15.68 -8.39 -13.02
C ALA A 306 -15.23 -7.42 -14.12
N GLY A 307 -14.06 -7.64 -14.71
CA GLY A 307 -13.60 -6.85 -15.85
C GLY A 307 -14.47 -7.01 -17.08
N ALA A 308 -14.78 -8.25 -17.46
CA ALA A 308 -15.58 -8.54 -18.65
C ALA A 308 -17.00 -7.93 -18.55
N PHE A 309 -17.69 -8.11 -17.44
CA PHE A 309 -19.02 -7.54 -17.23
C PHE A 309 -18.97 -6.01 -17.17
N LEU A 310 -17.96 -5.42 -16.52
CA LEU A 310 -17.78 -3.97 -16.51
C LEU A 310 -17.77 -3.41 -17.93
N MET A 311 -16.95 -3.97 -18.80
CA MET A 311 -16.82 -3.49 -20.18
C MET A 311 -18.10 -3.70 -20.98
N VAL A 312 -18.73 -4.89 -20.88
CA VAL A 312 -20.01 -5.17 -21.56
C VAL A 312 -21.09 -4.21 -21.08
N LEU A 313 -21.21 -3.98 -19.77
CA LEU A 313 -22.19 -3.06 -19.22
C LEU A 313 -21.97 -1.62 -19.70
N CYS A 314 -20.70 -1.14 -19.73
CA CYS A 314 -20.41 0.21 -20.19
C CYS A 314 -20.70 0.41 -21.69
N ILE A 315 -20.40 -0.58 -22.54
CA ILE A 315 -20.68 -0.49 -23.97
C ILE A 315 -22.19 -0.57 -24.24
N VAL A 316 -22.90 -1.49 -23.57
CA VAL A 316 -24.35 -1.69 -23.79
C VAL A 316 -25.17 -0.55 -23.18
N PHE A 317 -24.82 -0.08 -21.99
CA PHE A 317 -25.58 0.94 -21.26
C PHE A 317 -24.87 2.31 -21.27
N GLY A 318 -23.96 2.56 -22.22
CA GLY A 318 -23.24 3.83 -22.35
C GLY A 318 -24.12 5.09 -22.25
N PRO A 319 -25.23 5.17 -23.01
CA PRO A 319 -26.14 6.32 -22.90
C PRO A 319 -26.69 6.54 -21.49
N VAL A 320 -27.06 5.45 -20.79
CA VAL A 320 -27.57 5.54 -19.40
C VAL A 320 -26.47 5.97 -18.43
N VAL A 321 -25.25 5.49 -18.66
CA VAL A 321 -24.08 5.87 -17.85
C VAL A 321 -23.71 7.33 -18.08
N SER A 322 -23.87 7.85 -19.29
CA SER A 322 -23.68 9.26 -19.64
C SER A 322 -24.61 10.18 -18.88
N ASP A 323 -25.84 9.76 -18.61
CA ASP A 323 -26.88 10.55 -17.90
C ASP A 323 -26.71 10.55 -16.37
N ILE A 324 -25.74 9.80 -15.84
CA ILE A 324 -25.49 9.78 -14.40
C ILE A 324 -25.10 11.17 -13.92
N PRO A 325 -25.81 11.77 -12.94
CA PRO A 325 -25.44 13.08 -12.41
C PRO A 325 -24.12 13.01 -11.64
N MET A 326 -23.24 13.96 -11.85
CA MET A 326 -21.97 14.08 -11.11
C MET A 326 -22.18 14.10 -9.60
N ALA A 327 -23.30 14.67 -9.13
CA ALA A 327 -23.71 14.65 -7.74
C ALA A 327 -23.76 13.23 -7.14
N ALA A 328 -24.20 12.24 -7.91
CA ALA A 328 -24.24 10.85 -7.46
C ALA A 328 -22.82 10.26 -7.30
N LEU A 329 -21.92 10.55 -8.23
CA LEU A 329 -20.52 10.09 -8.14
C LEU A 329 -19.79 10.78 -6.98
N VAL A 330 -20.00 12.07 -6.79
CA VAL A 330 -19.45 12.82 -5.65
C VAL A 330 -19.93 12.21 -4.32
N ALA A 331 -21.20 11.89 -4.20
CA ALA A 331 -21.74 11.23 -3.00
C ALA A 331 -21.08 9.86 -2.77
N VAL A 332 -20.92 9.07 -3.84
CA VAL A 332 -20.22 7.77 -3.76
C VAL A 332 -18.76 7.95 -3.31
N MET A 333 -18.02 8.90 -3.88
CA MET A 333 -16.63 9.14 -3.54
C MET A 333 -16.43 9.69 -2.13
N ILE A 334 -17.34 10.52 -1.63
CA ILE A 334 -17.36 10.94 -0.23
C ILE A 334 -17.55 9.72 0.68
N MET A 335 -18.49 8.82 0.33
CA MET A 335 -18.70 7.59 1.12
C MET A 335 -17.49 6.65 1.05
N VAL A 336 -16.85 6.51 -0.12
CA VAL A 336 -15.61 5.73 -0.28
C VAL A 336 -14.50 6.32 0.58
N SER A 337 -14.31 7.64 0.56
CA SER A 337 -13.35 8.34 1.43
C SER A 337 -13.62 8.05 2.91
N PHE A 338 -14.86 8.19 3.34
CA PHE A 338 -15.25 7.92 4.73
C PHE A 338 -15.05 6.46 5.13
N ALA A 339 -15.35 5.51 4.25
CA ALA A 339 -15.18 4.07 4.48
C ALA A 339 -13.69 3.63 4.43
N THR A 340 -12.87 4.33 3.65
CA THR A 340 -11.42 4.06 3.55
C THR A 340 -10.68 4.58 4.78
N PHE A 341 -11.13 5.66 5.39
CA PHE A 341 -10.48 6.24 6.56
C PHE A 341 -10.54 5.29 7.76
N ASP A 342 -9.39 5.00 8.38
CA ASP A 342 -9.33 4.19 9.60
C ASP A 342 -9.70 5.02 10.85
N TRP A 343 -10.98 5.12 11.12
CA TRP A 343 -11.54 5.84 12.27
C TRP A 343 -11.05 5.30 13.62
N HIS A 344 -10.71 4.01 13.67
CA HIS A 344 -10.20 3.40 14.89
C HIS A 344 -8.82 3.96 15.25
N SER A 345 -8.00 4.28 14.27
CA SER A 345 -6.65 4.81 14.48
C SER A 345 -6.62 6.18 15.14
N VAL A 346 -7.65 7.01 14.93
CA VAL A 346 -7.79 8.35 15.50
C VAL A 346 -8.69 8.40 16.74
N ALA A 347 -9.29 7.27 17.12
CA ALA A 347 -10.16 7.22 18.30
C ALA A 347 -9.38 7.55 19.58
N PRO A 348 -9.89 8.40 20.48
CA PRO A 348 -9.19 8.82 21.72
C PRO A 348 -8.73 7.64 22.59
N LYS A 349 -9.49 6.54 22.60
CA LYS A 349 -9.17 5.31 23.31
C LYS A 349 -7.93 4.60 22.73
N THR A 350 -7.80 4.60 21.41
CA THR A 350 -6.66 4.01 20.69
C THR A 350 -5.41 4.88 20.86
N LEU A 351 -5.54 6.20 20.65
CA LEU A 351 -4.44 7.15 20.79
C LEU A 351 -3.82 7.13 22.19
N LYS A 352 -4.64 6.99 23.25
CA LYS A 352 -4.13 6.90 24.64
C LYS A 352 -3.33 5.61 24.92
N ARG A 353 -3.53 4.55 24.14
CA ARG A 353 -2.86 3.25 24.31
C ARG A 353 -1.68 3.06 23.35
N MET A 354 -1.68 3.81 22.25
CA MET A 354 -0.65 3.70 21.23
C MET A 354 0.62 4.44 21.68
N PRO A 355 1.81 3.87 21.48
CA PRO A 355 3.07 4.55 21.75
C PRO A 355 3.17 5.87 20.97
N ALA A 356 3.67 6.93 21.62
CA ALA A 356 3.77 8.27 21.02
C ALA A 356 4.59 8.26 19.70
N GLY A 357 5.62 7.43 19.61
CA GLY A 357 6.40 7.27 18.38
C GLY A 357 5.59 6.75 17.19
N GLU A 358 4.67 5.82 17.40
CA GLU A 358 3.81 5.30 16.34
C GLU A 358 2.75 6.31 15.90
N ILE A 359 2.22 7.10 16.85
CA ILE A 359 1.33 8.22 16.54
C ILE A 359 2.08 9.26 15.70
N ALA A 360 3.32 9.62 16.08
CA ALA A 360 4.14 10.56 15.32
C ALA A 360 4.38 10.07 13.88
N VAL A 361 4.71 8.79 13.69
CA VAL A 361 4.90 8.20 12.37
C VAL A 361 3.63 8.31 11.53
N MET A 362 2.47 7.94 12.10
CA MET A 362 1.18 8.04 11.40
C MET A 362 0.87 9.48 10.99
N VAL A 363 1.00 10.43 11.93
CA VAL A 363 0.70 11.86 11.69
C VAL A 363 1.66 12.45 10.66
N ILE A 364 2.96 12.17 10.76
CA ILE A 364 3.96 12.65 9.79
C ILE A 364 3.67 12.09 8.40
N THR A 365 3.31 10.80 8.29
CA THR A 365 2.92 10.19 7.01
C THR A 365 1.73 10.93 6.40
N VAL A 366 0.65 11.13 7.17
CA VAL A 366 -0.54 11.86 6.71
C VAL A 366 -0.21 13.29 6.31
N ALA A 367 0.49 14.04 7.16
CA ALA A 367 0.85 15.42 6.92
C ALA A 367 1.71 15.58 5.66
N CYS A 368 2.71 14.70 5.47
CA CYS A 368 3.58 14.70 4.31
C CYS A 368 2.79 14.42 3.03
N VAL A 369 1.92 13.42 3.02
CA VAL A 369 1.06 13.11 1.86
C VAL A 369 0.14 14.27 1.51
N VAL A 370 -0.56 14.83 2.51
CA VAL A 370 -1.52 15.93 2.27
C VAL A 370 -0.82 17.19 1.81
N ALA A 371 0.37 17.51 2.35
CA ALA A 371 1.14 18.69 1.95
C ALA A 371 1.74 18.55 0.55
N THR A 372 2.23 17.37 0.19
CA THR A 372 2.88 17.13 -1.12
C THR A 372 1.92 16.63 -2.19
N HIS A 373 0.71 16.25 -1.83
CA HIS A 373 -0.25 15.53 -2.68
C HIS A 373 0.35 14.26 -3.33
N ASN A 374 1.37 13.68 -2.69
CA ASN A 374 2.12 12.53 -3.20
C ASN A 374 2.20 11.41 -2.16
N LEU A 375 1.46 10.35 -2.42
CA LEU A 375 1.40 9.16 -1.55
C LEU A 375 2.75 8.45 -1.40
N ALA A 376 3.56 8.40 -2.48
CA ALA A 376 4.86 7.75 -2.45
C ALA A 376 5.84 8.47 -1.51
N ILE A 377 5.90 9.79 -1.55
CA ILE A 377 6.74 10.60 -0.66
C ILE A 377 6.35 10.36 0.80
N GLY A 378 5.05 10.36 1.09
CA GLY A 378 4.56 10.12 2.45
C GLY A 378 4.95 8.74 3.00
N VAL A 379 4.89 7.70 2.16
CA VAL A 379 5.31 6.34 2.56
C VAL A 379 6.81 6.28 2.85
N VAL A 380 7.63 6.88 1.98
CA VAL A 380 9.10 6.92 2.18
C VAL A 380 9.44 7.67 3.45
N VAL A 381 8.92 8.89 3.63
CA VAL A 381 9.17 9.72 4.82
C VAL A 381 8.66 9.02 6.08
N GLY A 382 7.44 8.47 6.04
CA GLY A 382 6.87 7.71 7.15
C GLY A 382 7.71 6.49 7.53
N SER A 383 8.19 5.74 6.55
CA SER A 383 9.05 4.57 6.79
C SER A 383 10.40 4.95 7.39
N LEU A 384 11.04 6.01 6.88
CA LEU A 384 12.28 6.53 7.45
C LEU A 384 12.07 7.01 8.89
N THR A 385 10.99 7.75 9.15
CA THR A 385 10.62 8.18 10.51
C THR A 385 10.43 6.98 11.44
N ALA A 386 9.74 5.94 10.96
CA ALA A 386 9.52 4.72 11.73
C ALA A 386 10.82 3.99 12.05
N MET A 387 11.78 3.94 11.11
CA MET A 387 13.10 3.35 11.33
C MET A 387 13.87 4.12 12.41
N VAL A 388 13.83 5.46 12.38
CA VAL A 388 14.47 6.30 13.41
C VAL A 388 13.84 6.09 14.78
N VAL A 389 12.50 6.07 14.86
CA VAL A 389 11.76 5.82 16.10
C VAL A 389 12.08 4.43 16.67
N PHE A 390 12.15 3.42 15.78
CA PHE A 390 12.52 2.07 16.17
C PHE A 390 13.96 1.99 16.69
N ALA A 391 14.92 2.55 15.95
CA ALA A 391 16.33 2.58 16.36
C ALA A 391 16.51 3.26 17.71
N LYS A 392 15.86 4.44 17.93
CA LYS A 392 15.88 5.13 19.22
C LYS A 392 15.31 4.27 20.35
N ARG A 393 14.23 3.51 20.10
CA ARG A 393 13.61 2.66 21.11
C ARG A 393 14.50 1.46 21.48
N VAL A 394 15.13 0.85 20.49
CA VAL A 394 16.01 -0.31 20.73
C VAL A 394 17.33 0.13 21.39
N ALA A 395 17.85 1.32 21.05
CA ALA A 395 19.06 1.85 21.67
C ALA A 395 18.94 2.01 23.21
N HIS A 396 17.76 2.33 23.73
CA HIS A 396 17.52 2.45 25.17
C HIS A 396 17.30 1.12 25.90
N LEU A 397 17.34 -0.02 25.20
CA LEU A 397 17.23 -1.34 25.84
C LEU A 397 18.59 -1.91 26.27
N ALA A 398 19.70 -1.26 25.91
CA ALA A 398 21.03 -1.65 26.41
C ALA A 398 21.25 -1.07 27.80
N GLU A 399 21.37 -1.95 28.79
CA GLU A 399 21.62 -1.57 30.19
C GLU A 399 22.90 -2.21 30.67
N VAL A 400 23.67 -1.47 31.48
CA VAL A 400 24.90 -1.93 32.13
C VAL A 400 24.71 -1.88 33.64
N THR A 401 24.88 -3.02 34.28
CA THR A 401 24.82 -3.14 35.74
C THR A 401 26.17 -3.59 36.25
N ALA A 402 26.79 -2.79 37.18
CA ALA A 402 28.02 -3.15 37.82
C ALA A 402 27.78 -3.89 39.15
N VAL A 403 28.46 -5.01 39.34
CA VAL A 403 28.47 -5.78 40.60
C VAL A 403 29.93 -5.97 40.99
N ILE A 404 30.29 -5.40 42.17
CA ILE A 404 31.65 -5.55 42.74
C ILE A 404 31.64 -6.83 43.56
N ASP A 405 32.66 -7.65 43.40
CA ASP A 405 32.85 -8.86 44.19
C ASP A 405 33.06 -8.53 45.69
N PRO A 406 32.60 -9.37 46.63
CA PRO A 406 32.74 -9.12 48.06
C PRO A 406 34.16 -8.82 48.54
N ASP A 407 35.17 -9.33 47.86
CA ASP A 407 36.62 -9.11 48.16
C ASP A 407 37.14 -7.79 47.60
N GLY A 408 36.33 -7.04 46.81
CA GLY A 408 36.71 -5.75 46.25
C GLY A 408 37.78 -5.81 45.12
N THR A 409 38.14 -7.00 44.65
CA THR A 409 39.24 -7.20 43.69
C THR A 409 38.78 -7.23 42.25
N THR A 410 37.50 -7.55 42.00
CA THR A 410 36.90 -7.72 40.68
C THR A 410 35.57 -6.99 40.59
N VAL A 411 35.30 -6.33 39.45
CA VAL A 411 33.99 -5.81 39.10
C VAL A 411 33.45 -6.55 37.86
N VAL A 412 32.20 -6.98 37.95
CA VAL A 412 31.49 -7.60 36.84
C VAL A 412 30.46 -6.64 36.28
N TYR A 413 30.65 -6.20 35.05
CA TYR A 413 29.69 -5.39 34.33
C TYR A 413 28.82 -6.33 33.48
N ARG A 414 27.58 -6.50 33.93
CA ARG A 414 26.58 -7.24 33.15
C ARG A 414 25.94 -6.30 32.17
N VAL A 415 26.16 -6.56 30.89
CA VAL A 415 25.54 -5.83 29.77
C VAL A 415 24.38 -6.62 29.26
N THR A 416 23.22 -5.97 29.12
CA THR A 416 21.98 -6.59 28.61
C THR A 416 21.46 -5.82 27.42
N GLY A 417 20.83 -6.51 26.46
CA GLY A 417 20.15 -5.90 25.31
C GLY A 417 20.91 -5.96 23.99
N GLU A 418 20.51 -5.14 23.05
CA GLU A 418 21.01 -5.16 21.67
C GLU A 418 22.10 -4.10 21.48
N LEU A 419 23.32 -4.54 21.18
CA LEU A 419 24.45 -3.66 20.92
C LEU A 419 24.58 -3.39 19.41
N PHE A 420 24.38 -2.14 19.01
CA PHE A 420 24.50 -1.67 17.64
C PHE A 420 24.91 -0.19 17.63
N PHE A 421 25.18 0.40 16.47
CA PHE A 421 25.72 1.77 16.34
C PHE A 421 25.02 2.82 17.21
N ALA A 422 23.71 2.70 17.47
CA ALA A 422 22.99 3.70 18.24
C ALA A 422 23.06 3.49 19.77
N SER A 423 23.30 2.26 20.26
CA SER A 423 23.49 1.95 21.67
C SER A 423 24.96 1.96 22.10
N SER A 424 25.89 1.74 21.18
CA SER A 424 27.33 1.58 21.45
C SER A 424 27.99 2.87 21.93
N ASN A 425 27.51 4.04 21.46
CA ASN A 425 28.05 5.32 21.90
C ASN A 425 27.82 5.58 23.40
N ASP A 426 26.65 5.19 23.91
CA ASP A 426 26.32 5.36 25.32
C ASP A 426 26.98 4.29 26.20
N LEU A 427 27.32 3.14 25.64
CA LEU A 427 27.95 2.03 26.37
C LEU A 427 29.29 2.45 26.99
N VAL A 428 30.17 3.10 26.22
CA VAL A 428 31.52 3.53 26.69
C VAL A 428 31.45 4.48 27.89
N GLY A 429 30.35 5.25 28.03
CA GLY A 429 30.15 6.19 29.15
C GLY A 429 29.64 5.55 30.44
N GLN A 430 29.24 4.27 30.42
CA GLN A 430 28.63 3.61 31.57
C GLN A 430 29.65 2.89 32.51
N PHE A 431 30.94 2.94 32.18
CA PHE A 431 32.01 2.30 32.94
C PHE A 431 32.78 3.29 33.81
N ASN A 432 33.11 2.87 35.03
CA ASN A 432 33.81 3.71 36.01
C ASN A 432 35.35 3.48 35.98
N TYR A 433 35.97 3.84 34.84
CA TYR A 433 37.38 3.55 34.55
C TYR A 433 38.36 3.94 35.68
N ALA A 434 38.08 5.00 36.47
CA ALA A 434 38.95 5.51 37.53
C ALA A 434 38.86 4.70 38.82
N THR A 435 37.64 4.34 39.23
CA THR A 435 37.37 3.78 40.56
C THR A 435 37.26 2.26 40.58
N ASP A 436 37.12 1.61 39.41
CA ASP A 436 37.01 0.16 39.34
C ASP A 436 38.28 -0.57 39.83
N PRO A 437 38.15 -1.81 40.30
CA PRO A 437 39.27 -2.68 40.66
C PRO A 437 40.22 -2.98 39.48
N GLU A 438 41.34 -3.66 39.77
CA GLU A 438 42.32 -4.07 38.73
C GLU A 438 41.76 -5.06 37.73
N LYS A 439 40.82 -5.93 38.16
CA LYS A 439 40.17 -6.90 37.30
C LYS A 439 38.73 -6.46 36.97
N VAL A 440 38.45 -6.33 35.67
CA VAL A 440 37.12 -5.97 35.15
C VAL A 440 36.63 -7.12 34.25
N VAL A 441 35.44 -7.61 34.52
CA VAL A 441 34.79 -8.62 33.68
C VAL A 441 33.58 -7.98 33.01
N ILE A 442 33.48 -8.09 31.70
CA ILE A 442 32.30 -7.66 30.89
C ILE A 442 31.52 -8.90 30.50
N ASP A 443 30.39 -9.11 31.17
CA ASP A 443 29.50 -10.24 30.88
C ASP A 443 28.46 -9.85 29.86
N LEU A 444 28.57 -10.41 28.65
CA LEU A 444 27.69 -10.23 27.49
C LEU A 444 26.72 -11.39 27.29
N SER A 445 26.50 -12.24 28.30
CA SER A 445 25.62 -13.41 28.19
C SER A 445 24.16 -13.06 27.89
N ALA A 446 23.72 -11.85 28.22
CA ALA A 446 22.40 -11.30 27.94
C ALA A 446 22.43 -10.17 26.89
N ALA A 447 23.52 -10.03 26.14
CA ALA A 447 23.67 -9.05 25.08
C ALA A 447 23.94 -9.70 23.73
N HIS A 448 23.64 -8.96 22.63
CA HIS A 448 23.95 -9.38 21.28
C HIS A 448 24.62 -8.26 20.49
N ILE A 449 25.73 -8.59 19.84
CA ILE A 449 26.51 -7.66 19.01
C ILE A 449 26.01 -7.75 17.54
N TRP A 450 25.55 -6.62 17.00
CA TRP A 450 24.97 -6.56 15.66
C TRP A 450 25.89 -5.98 14.60
N ASP A 451 26.82 -5.10 14.99
CA ASP A 451 27.63 -4.34 14.03
C ASP A 451 29.04 -4.04 14.49
N ALA A 452 29.85 -3.53 13.56
CA ALA A 452 31.24 -3.15 13.80
C ALA A 452 31.40 -2.02 14.83
N SER A 453 30.41 -1.13 14.97
CA SER A 453 30.46 -0.01 15.93
C SER A 453 30.46 -0.53 17.38
N SER A 454 29.74 -1.62 17.64
CA SER A 454 29.70 -2.28 18.93
C SER A 454 31.02 -2.94 19.29
N VAL A 455 31.69 -3.56 18.31
CA VAL A 455 33.04 -4.13 18.52
C VAL A 455 34.04 -3.01 18.82
N ALA A 456 34.01 -1.92 18.05
CA ALA A 456 34.89 -0.77 18.27
C ALA A 456 34.66 -0.13 19.65
N ALA A 457 33.41 -0.08 20.16
CA ALA A 457 33.10 0.41 21.48
C ALA A 457 33.69 -0.51 22.59
N LEU A 458 33.62 -1.82 22.42
CA LEU A 458 34.25 -2.77 23.35
C LEU A 458 35.77 -2.65 23.32
N ASP A 459 36.41 -2.57 22.15
CA ASP A 459 37.84 -2.33 22.01
C ASP A 459 38.28 -1.00 22.69
N ALA A 460 37.45 0.05 22.55
CA ALA A 460 37.70 1.33 23.20
C ALA A 460 37.60 1.22 24.73
N ILE A 461 36.68 0.42 25.28
CA ILE A 461 36.56 0.15 26.71
C ILE A 461 37.82 -0.59 27.22
N GLU A 462 38.23 -1.67 26.52
CA GLU A 462 39.46 -2.42 26.86
C GLU A 462 40.68 -1.51 26.87
N THR A 463 40.84 -0.70 25.81
CA THR A 463 41.93 0.26 25.66
C THR A 463 41.97 1.26 26.83
N LYS A 464 40.83 1.81 27.24
CA LYS A 464 40.72 2.77 28.34
C LYS A 464 41.08 2.16 29.70
N TYR A 465 40.74 0.90 29.95
CA TYR A 465 41.15 0.17 31.15
C TYR A 465 42.66 -0.18 31.12
N ALA A 466 43.15 -0.67 29.97
CA ALA A 466 44.57 -1.01 29.78
C ALA A 466 45.47 0.21 30.01
N GLN A 467 45.10 1.41 29.54
CA GLN A 467 45.82 2.66 29.80
C GLN A 467 45.89 3.00 31.28
N ARG A 468 45.06 2.40 32.14
CA ARG A 468 45.04 2.57 33.59
C ARG A 468 45.66 1.39 34.36
N GLY A 469 46.30 0.47 33.63
CA GLY A 469 46.92 -0.71 34.21
C GLY A 469 45.95 -1.79 34.69
N LYS A 470 44.67 -1.73 34.23
CA LYS A 470 43.62 -2.69 34.61
C LYS A 470 43.41 -3.71 33.50
N THR A 471 43.02 -4.92 33.88
CA THR A 471 42.73 -6.01 32.94
C THR A 471 41.25 -6.16 32.68
N VAL A 472 40.85 -6.35 31.43
CA VAL A 472 39.47 -6.59 31.04
C VAL A 472 39.35 -8.01 30.47
N GLU A 473 38.30 -8.69 30.88
CA GLU A 473 37.93 -10.01 30.37
C GLU A 473 36.46 -9.95 29.81
N ILE A 474 36.30 -10.20 28.54
CA ILE A 474 34.96 -10.26 27.89
C ILE A 474 34.48 -11.70 27.94
N THR A 475 33.28 -11.93 28.50
CA THR A 475 32.70 -13.27 28.67
C THR A 475 31.26 -13.30 28.18
N GLY A 476 30.74 -14.51 27.91
CA GLY A 476 29.32 -14.72 27.63
C GLY A 476 28.87 -14.35 26.22
N LEU A 477 29.79 -14.17 25.27
CA LEU A 477 29.42 -13.93 23.88
C LEU A 477 28.68 -15.14 23.29
N ASN A 478 27.54 -14.90 22.67
CA ASN A 478 26.88 -15.93 21.82
C ASN A 478 27.64 -16.14 20.51
N ASP A 479 27.41 -17.27 19.82
CA ASP A 479 28.18 -17.67 18.63
C ASP A 479 28.28 -16.56 17.56
N PRO A 480 27.18 -15.88 17.12
CA PRO A 480 27.27 -14.79 16.16
C PRO A 480 28.07 -13.58 16.65
N SER A 481 27.93 -13.22 17.93
CA SER A 481 28.67 -12.10 18.52
C SER A 481 30.15 -12.42 18.67
N ALA A 482 30.50 -13.67 19.03
CA ALA A 482 31.87 -14.15 19.13
C ALA A 482 32.57 -14.15 17.77
N ASP A 483 31.87 -14.62 16.69
CA ASP A 483 32.39 -14.61 15.33
C ASP A 483 32.63 -13.19 14.83
N LEU A 484 31.71 -12.25 15.11
CA LEU A 484 31.85 -10.86 14.69
C LEU A 484 32.99 -10.15 15.48
N HIS A 485 33.03 -10.33 16.79
CA HIS A 485 34.08 -9.78 17.65
C HIS A 485 35.46 -10.32 17.27
N GLY A 486 35.59 -11.63 17.10
CA GLY A 486 36.86 -12.26 16.71
C GLY A 486 37.41 -11.86 15.34
N LYS A 487 36.54 -11.43 14.42
CA LYS A 487 36.93 -10.93 13.10
C LYS A 487 37.36 -9.46 13.08
N LEU A 488 36.82 -8.64 13.97
CA LEU A 488 36.91 -7.18 13.90
C LEU A 488 37.65 -6.54 15.06
N SER A 489 37.79 -7.23 16.22
CA SER A 489 38.49 -6.71 17.39
C SER A 489 39.96 -6.47 17.09
N GLY A 490 40.46 -5.30 17.49
CA GLY A 490 41.83 -4.83 17.26
C GLY A 490 42.09 -4.21 15.88
N GLU A 491 41.28 -4.52 14.87
CA GLU A 491 41.45 -3.96 13.50
C GLU A 491 40.82 -2.57 13.33
N LEU A 492 39.74 -2.28 14.08
CA LEU A 492 38.97 -1.04 13.96
C LEU A 492 39.58 0.11 14.81
N ALA A 493 40.34 -0.21 15.84
CA ALA A 493 41.00 0.79 16.71
C ALA A 493 42.20 1.47 16.03
N ALA A 494 42.72 0.94 14.94
CA ALA A 494 43.88 1.47 14.22
C ALA A 494 43.59 2.65 13.27
N SER A 495 42.33 3.12 13.17
CA SER A 495 41.89 4.13 12.19
C SER A 495 41.59 5.51 12.76
N HIS A 496 42.00 5.81 14.02
CA HIS A 496 41.86 7.16 14.62
C HIS A 496 43.11 7.66 15.29
#